data_4a713be727346e06af37158bc97a32b5
#
_entry.id   4a713be727346e06af37158bc97a32b5
#
_cell.length_a   1.000
_cell.length_b   1.000
_cell.length_c   1.000
_cell.angle_alpha   90.00
_cell.angle_beta   90.00
_cell.angle_gamma   90.00
#
_symmetry.space_group_name_H-M   'P 1'
#
loop_
_entity.id
_entity.type
_entity.pdbx_description
1 polymer ?
#
loop_
_entity_poly.entity_id
_entity_poly.type
_entity_poly.pdbx_seq_one_letter_code
_entity_poly.pdbx_strand_id
1 'polypeptide(L)'
;GPHDGTSLFSQACDNLTGAGKIFVVSAGNNGTNNVHVKKSFTATDTLLKTVVNFSTSFPQKKTWLDIWGDPSQIFKIKLSLYNVITLISETRFFTLNSTSIDTFIVGNANDTCYFKMSLIPSDYNLKPHVLIDVYSKTNRNLCLTVKANAGTVHAWTGYVSNSTGIYGSFSTTGVVGATAGNTD
;
A
#
# COMPACT_ATOMS: atom_id res chain seq x y z
N GLY A 1 -7.13 -7.51 2.30
CA GLY A 1 -8.55 -7.25 2.61
C GLY A 1 -8.73 -5.98 3.41
N PRO A 2 -9.97 -5.54 3.67
CA PRO A 2 -10.24 -4.24 4.32
C PRO A 2 -9.78 -4.14 5.79
N HIS A 3 -9.34 -5.23 6.42
CA HIS A 3 -8.83 -5.32 7.80
C HIS A 3 -9.78 -4.77 8.88
N ASP A 4 -11.08 -4.83 8.62
CA ASP A 4 -12.14 -4.28 9.48
C ASP A 4 -13.26 -5.28 9.82
N GLY A 5 -13.02 -6.55 9.53
CA GLY A 5 -14.00 -7.61 9.76
C GLY A 5 -15.08 -7.75 8.67
N THR A 6 -15.12 -6.88 7.65
CA THR A 6 -16.16 -6.91 6.61
C THR A 6 -15.89 -7.90 5.47
N SER A 7 -14.70 -8.53 5.42
CA SER A 7 -14.40 -9.54 4.42
C SER A 7 -15.28 -10.78 4.59
N LEU A 8 -15.58 -11.49 3.50
CA LEU A 8 -16.32 -12.76 3.56
C LEU A 8 -15.66 -13.78 4.49
N PHE A 9 -14.32 -13.80 4.53
CA PHE A 9 -13.59 -14.66 5.45
C PHE A 9 -13.84 -14.27 6.91
N SER A 10 -13.79 -12.98 7.25
CA SER A 10 -14.07 -12.50 8.61
C SER A 10 -15.50 -12.82 9.02
N GLN A 11 -16.49 -12.58 8.14
CA GLN A 11 -17.88 -12.95 8.39
C GLN A 11 -18.08 -14.45 8.58
N ALA A 12 -17.37 -15.28 7.82
CA ALA A 12 -17.38 -16.73 8.02
C ALA A 12 -16.80 -17.12 9.40
N CYS A 13 -15.71 -16.46 9.83
CA CYS A 13 -15.14 -16.67 11.17
C CYS A 13 -16.13 -16.25 12.26
N ASP A 14 -16.81 -15.12 12.11
CA ASP A 14 -17.84 -14.66 13.06
C ASP A 14 -18.99 -15.68 13.19
N ASN A 15 -19.42 -16.26 12.07
CA ASN A 15 -20.46 -17.30 12.06
C ASN A 15 -20.01 -18.63 12.70
N LEU A 16 -18.71 -18.86 12.84
CA LEU A 16 -18.15 -20.03 13.52
C LEU A 16 -18.07 -19.83 15.04
N THR A 17 -18.24 -18.60 15.53
CA THR A 17 -18.21 -18.26 16.96
C THR A 17 -19.62 -18.25 17.55
N GLY A 18 -19.73 -18.36 18.86
CA GLY A 18 -21.02 -18.35 19.58
C GLY A 18 -20.92 -19.01 20.95
N ALA A 19 -22.05 -19.21 21.61
CA ALA A 19 -22.09 -19.85 22.92
C ALA A 19 -21.46 -21.26 22.86
N GLY A 20 -20.38 -21.45 23.59
CA GLY A 20 -19.62 -22.71 23.63
C GLY A 20 -18.73 -22.95 22.42
N LYS A 21 -18.54 -21.98 21.51
CA LYS A 21 -17.66 -22.08 20.36
C LYS A 21 -16.60 -20.98 20.40
N ILE A 22 -15.35 -21.39 20.35
CA ILE A 22 -14.20 -20.49 20.37
C ILE A 22 -13.43 -20.66 19.06
N PHE A 23 -13.11 -19.54 18.40
CA PHE A 23 -12.23 -19.50 17.23
C PHE A 23 -10.91 -18.85 17.63
N VAL A 24 -9.81 -19.58 17.52
CA VAL A 24 -8.48 -19.11 17.91
C VAL A 24 -7.60 -19.05 16.67
N VAL A 25 -6.96 -17.91 16.45
CA VAL A 25 -6.01 -17.69 15.37
C VAL A 25 -4.74 -17.03 15.90
N SER A 26 -3.63 -17.25 15.21
CA SER A 26 -2.39 -16.53 15.50
C SER A 26 -2.51 -15.08 15.03
N ALA A 27 -1.97 -14.13 15.82
CA ALA A 27 -1.92 -12.73 15.46
C ALA A 27 -0.90 -12.41 14.35
N GLY A 28 -0.05 -13.37 13.98
CA GLY A 28 1.07 -13.18 13.06
C GLY A 28 2.32 -12.61 13.75
N ASN A 29 3.40 -12.46 12.98
CA ASN A 29 4.72 -12.10 13.50
C ASN A 29 5.29 -10.82 12.85
N ASN A 30 4.47 -10.02 12.18
CA ASN A 30 4.93 -8.91 11.35
C ASN A 30 4.85 -7.52 12.02
N GLY A 31 4.54 -7.45 13.33
CA GLY A 31 4.36 -6.18 14.05
C GLY A 31 5.57 -5.24 14.05
N THR A 32 6.79 -5.76 13.79
CA THR A 32 8.02 -4.94 13.72
C THR A 32 8.49 -4.66 12.29
N ASN A 33 7.76 -5.13 11.27
CA ASN A 33 8.24 -5.13 9.89
C ASN A 33 7.81 -3.91 9.07
N ASN A 34 7.14 -2.92 9.69
CA ASN A 34 6.66 -1.71 9.02
C ASN A 34 5.82 -2.02 7.76
N VAL A 35 4.99 -3.04 7.82
CA VAL A 35 4.16 -3.49 6.68
C VAL A 35 2.84 -2.74 6.55
N HIS A 36 2.54 -1.86 7.50
CA HIS A 36 1.32 -1.06 7.56
C HIS A 36 1.65 0.42 7.79
N VAL A 37 0.96 1.28 7.09
CA VAL A 37 0.97 2.73 7.32
C VAL A 37 -0.45 3.26 7.34
N LYS A 38 -0.74 4.16 8.28
CA LYS A 38 -2.04 4.80 8.47
C LYS A 38 -1.88 6.31 8.49
N LYS A 39 -2.80 7.00 7.84
CA LYS A 39 -2.86 8.48 7.86
C LYS A 39 -4.30 8.95 7.93
N SER A 40 -4.61 9.77 8.93
CA SER A 40 -5.82 10.59 8.96
C SER A 40 -5.55 11.93 8.30
N PHE A 41 -6.39 12.31 7.36
CA PHE A 41 -6.27 13.53 6.57
C PHE A 41 -7.18 14.63 7.08
N THR A 42 -6.75 15.86 6.94
CA THR A 42 -7.53 17.07 7.24
C THR A 42 -7.40 18.06 6.08
N ALA A 43 -8.18 19.13 6.10
CA ALA A 43 -8.10 20.16 5.07
C ALA A 43 -6.70 20.82 4.95
N THR A 44 -5.91 20.79 6.02
CA THR A 44 -4.56 21.38 6.07
C THR A 44 -3.45 20.35 6.00
N ASP A 45 -3.74 19.06 6.28
CA ASP A 45 -2.78 17.95 6.21
C ASP A 45 -3.28 16.90 5.21
N THR A 46 -3.02 17.15 3.94
CA THR A 46 -3.63 16.46 2.79
C THR A 46 -2.75 15.40 2.15
N LEU A 47 -1.53 15.17 2.63
CA LEU A 47 -0.57 14.28 1.98
C LEU A 47 -0.01 13.24 2.94
N LEU A 48 -0.01 11.98 2.50
CA LEU A 48 0.85 10.92 2.99
C LEU A 48 1.91 10.64 1.93
N LYS A 49 3.17 10.63 2.32
CA LYS A 49 4.29 10.19 1.50
C LYS A 49 5.06 9.11 2.25
N THR A 50 5.28 7.97 1.65
CA THR A 50 6.04 6.87 2.26
C THR A 50 6.90 6.17 1.22
N VAL A 51 8.08 5.74 1.61
CA VAL A 51 8.98 4.95 0.77
C VAL A 51 8.59 3.48 0.87
N VAL A 52 8.52 2.82 -0.26
CA VAL A 52 8.31 1.38 -0.37
C VAL A 52 9.68 0.71 -0.54
N ASN A 53 10.14 0.06 0.51
CA ASN A 53 11.38 -0.70 0.47
C ASN A 53 11.10 -2.11 -0.06
N PHE A 54 12.08 -2.64 -0.79
CA PHE A 54 12.09 -4.03 -1.27
C PHE A 54 13.20 -4.79 -0.56
N SER A 55 13.05 -6.11 -0.44
CA SER A 55 14.13 -6.94 0.08
C SER A 55 15.35 -6.88 -0.85
N THR A 56 16.52 -6.75 -0.25
CA THR A 56 17.81 -6.88 -0.96
C THR A 56 18.25 -8.33 -1.10
N SER A 57 17.61 -9.25 -0.37
CA SER A 57 17.95 -10.68 -0.36
C SER A 57 17.43 -11.45 -1.58
N PHE A 58 16.57 -10.83 -2.38
CA PHE A 58 16.00 -11.46 -3.55
C PHE A 58 16.43 -10.72 -4.83
N PRO A 59 16.74 -11.44 -5.90
CA PRO A 59 17.10 -10.83 -7.18
C PRO A 59 15.92 -10.09 -7.84
N GLN A 60 14.70 -10.46 -7.47
CA GLN A 60 13.48 -9.81 -7.95
C GLN A 60 12.86 -8.97 -6.83
N LYS A 61 12.75 -7.67 -7.09
CA LYS A 61 12.11 -6.72 -6.18
C LYS A 61 10.63 -6.65 -6.51
N LYS A 62 9.83 -7.45 -5.79
CA LYS A 62 8.37 -7.51 -5.95
C LYS A 62 7.68 -7.23 -4.63
N THR A 63 6.58 -6.51 -4.71
CA THR A 63 5.63 -6.37 -3.60
C THR A 63 4.25 -6.01 -4.15
N TRP A 64 3.25 -6.02 -3.29
CA TRP A 64 1.95 -5.44 -3.56
C TRP A 64 1.66 -4.37 -2.50
N LEU A 65 0.84 -3.40 -2.86
CA LEU A 65 0.31 -2.39 -1.96
C LEU A 65 -1.21 -2.51 -1.96
N ASP A 66 -1.79 -2.66 -0.79
CA ASP A 66 -3.24 -2.81 -0.56
C ASP A 66 -3.71 -1.58 0.23
N ILE A 67 -4.41 -0.66 -0.44
CA ILE A 67 -4.72 0.67 0.09
C ILE A 67 -6.23 0.83 0.22
N TRP A 68 -6.67 1.17 1.42
CA TRP A 68 -8.07 1.30 1.76
C TRP A 68 -8.36 2.65 2.43
N GLY A 69 -9.45 3.30 2.03
CA GLY A 69 -9.97 4.49 2.69
C GLY A 69 -11.21 4.22 3.53
N ASP A 70 -11.71 5.25 4.18
CA ASP A 70 -13.02 5.21 4.86
C ASP A 70 -14.17 5.07 3.83
N PRO A 71 -15.37 4.60 4.23
CA PRO A 71 -16.51 4.53 3.33
C PRO A 71 -16.77 5.86 2.62
N SER A 72 -16.93 5.81 1.30
CA SER A 72 -17.18 6.99 0.45
C SER A 72 -16.06 8.04 0.43
N GLN A 73 -14.91 7.76 1.00
CA GLN A 73 -13.76 8.66 0.95
C GLN A 73 -13.22 8.79 -0.48
N ILE A 74 -12.84 10.00 -0.86
CA ILE A 74 -12.14 10.27 -2.12
C ILE A 74 -10.68 10.51 -1.83
N PHE A 75 -9.82 9.68 -2.38
CA PHE A 75 -8.38 9.91 -2.36
C PHE A 75 -7.74 9.66 -3.74
N LYS A 76 -6.54 10.16 -3.92
CA LYS A 76 -5.73 10.00 -5.13
C LYS A 76 -4.38 9.42 -4.74
N ILE A 77 -3.80 8.64 -5.63
CA ILE A 77 -2.47 8.07 -5.43
C ILE A 77 -1.52 8.47 -6.55
N LYS A 78 -0.24 8.54 -6.23
CA LYS A 78 0.86 8.78 -7.16
C LYS A 78 2.06 7.93 -6.74
N LEU A 79 2.78 7.40 -7.71
CA LEU A 79 4.05 6.72 -7.52
C LEU A 79 5.18 7.60 -8.07
N SER A 80 6.33 7.61 -7.38
CA SER A 80 7.49 8.42 -7.77
C SER A 80 8.78 7.64 -7.50
N LEU A 81 9.79 7.83 -8.35
CA LEU A 81 11.13 7.31 -8.18
C LEU A 81 12.08 8.40 -7.73
N TYR A 82 12.89 8.11 -6.71
CA TYR A 82 13.89 9.02 -6.17
C TYR A 82 15.29 8.40 -6.20
N ASN A 83 16.26 9.24 -6.54
CA ASN A 83 17.67 8.95 -6.26
C ASN A 83 18.06 9.65 -4.95
N VAL A 84 18.13 8.90 -3.87
CA VAL A 84 18.28 9.43 -2.51
C VAL A 84 17.15 10.44 -2.23
N ILE A 85 17.38 11.72 -2.42
CA ILE A 85 16.41 12.80 -2.16
C ILE A 85 15.92 13.49 -3.44
N THR A 86 16.53 13.19 -4.59
CA THR A 86 16.21 13.85 -5.87
C THR A 86 15.10 13.09 -6.57
N LEU A 87 14.02 13.77 -6.90
CA LEU A 87 12.95 13.22 -7.75
C LEU A 87 13.51 12.94 -9.15
N ILE A 88 13.36 11.71 -9.62
CA ILE A 88 13.78 11.29 -10.95
C ILE A 88 12.59 11.27 -11.91
N SER A 89 11.51 10.62 -11.49
CA SER A 89 10.31 10.46 -12.31
C SER A 89 9.10 10.25 -11.42
N GLU A 90 7.93 10.62 -11.89
CA GLU A 90 6.67 10.37 -11.19
C GLU A 90 5.51 10.16 -12.16
N THR A 91 4.48 9.46 -11.70
CA THR A 91 3.20 9.37 -12.41
C THR A 91 2.37 10.63 -12.17
N ARG A 92 1.31 10.80 -12.93
CA ARG A 92 0.21 11.68 -12.52
C ARG A 92 -0.46 11.12 -11.25
N PHE A 93 -1.30 11.90 -10.62
CA PHE A 93 -2.24 11.37 -9.63
C PHE A 93 -3.34 10.55 -10.31
N PHE A 94 -3.54 9.34 -9.82
CA PHE A 94 -4.65 8.49 -10.22
C PHE A 94 -5.81 8.67 -9.24
N THR A 95 -7.01 8.82 -9.78
CA THR A 95 -8.26 8.88 -9.01
C THR A 95 -8.97 7.53 -9.15
N LEU A 96 -9.65 7.09 -8.11
CA LEU A 96 -10.50 5.89 -8.15
C LEU A 96 -11.64 6.10 -9.15
N ASN A 97 -11.68 5.28 -10.18
CA ASN A 97 -12.67 5.38 -11.26
C ASN A 97 -13.00 4.02 -11.89
N SER A 98 -12.89 2.94 -11.13
CA SER A 98 -13.16 1.56 -11.57
C SER A 98 -12.32 1.11 -12.78
N THR A 99 -11.10 1.61 -12.89
CA THR A 99 -10.16 1.27 -13.98
C THR A 99 -9.01 0.41 -13.48
N SER A 100 -8.51 -0.44 -14.36
CA SER A 100 -7.22 -1.11 -14.21
C SER A 100 -6.18 -0.37 -15.04
N ILE A 101 -5.01 -0.16 -14.47
CA ILE A 101 -3.89 0.51 -15.11
C ILE A 101 -2.70 -0.43 -15.06
N ASP A 102 -2.12 -0.69 -16.23
CA ASP A 102 -0.87 -1.43 -16.38
C ASP A 102 0.14 -0.50 -17.04
N THR A 103 1.16 -0.10 -16.31
CA THR A 103 2.13 0.89 -16.77
C THR A 103 3.44 0.80 -15.99
N PHE A 104 4.35 1.72 -16.26
CA PHE A 104 5.65 1.78 -15.63
C PHE A 104 6.13 3.20 -15.43
N ILE A 105 7.08 3.37 -14.51
CA ILE A 105 7.88 4.58 -14.35
C ILE A 105 9.31 4.24 -14.75
N VAL A 106 9.88 5.09 -15.59
CA VAL A 106 11.29 4.97 -15.99
C VAL A 106 12.08 6.02 -15.22
N GLY A 107 13.16 5.57 -14.57
CA GLY A 107 14.22 6.45 -14.09
C GLY A 107 15.15 6.81 -15.24
N ASN A 108 16.44 6.89 -14.98
CA ASN A 108 17.44 6.97 -16.05
C ASN A 108 17.63 5.59 -16.68
N ALA A 109 18.26 5.53 -17.87
CA ALA A 109 18.44 4.33 -18.70
C ALA A 109 18.54 3.01 -17.89
N ASN A 110 17.64 2.06 -18.13
CA ASN A 110 17.49 0.76 -17.47
C ASN A 110 16.90 0.74 -16.06
N ASP A 111 16.60 1.87 -15.45
CA ASP A 111 15.91 1.95 -14.17
C ASP A 111 14.39 1.98 -14.38
N THR A 112 13.72 0.84 -14.34
CA THR A 112 12.28 0.74 -14.59
C THR A 112 11.56 0.11 -13.41
N CYS A 113 10.46 0.71 -13.01
CA CYS A 113 9.50 0.14 -12.08
C CYS A 113 8.17 -0.07 -12.79
N TYR A 114 7.75 -1.33 -12.91
CA TYR A 114 6.47 -1.73 -13.47
C TYR A 114 5.44 -1.82 -12.35
N PHE A 115 4.23 -1.40 -12.64
CA PHE A 115 3.12 -1.58 -11.71
C PHE A 115 1.81 -1.80 -12.45
N LYS A 116 1.02 -2.69 -11.88
CA LYS A 116 -0.37 -2.92 -12.26
C LYS A 116 -1.26 -2.47 -11.11
N MET A 117 -2.21 -1.63 -11.41
CA MET A 117 -3.06 -0.99 -10.42
C MET A 117 -4.52 -1.26 -10.71
N SER A 118 -5.24 -1.72 -9.71
CA SER A 118 -6.69 -1.87 -9.73
C SER A 118 -7.30 -0.83 -8.80
N LEU A 119 -8.14 0.04 -9.35
CA LEU A 119 -8.77 1.18 -8.66
C LEU A 119 -10.27 0.92 -8.53
N ILE A 120 -10.65 -0.14 -7.82
CA ILE A 120 -12.03 -0.61 -7.74
C ILE A 120 -12.57 -0.40 -6.33
N PRO A 121 -13.65 0.39 -6.14
CA PRO A 121 -14.33 0.44 -4.85
C PRO A 121 -14.78 -0.95 -4.41
N SER A 122 -14.75 -1.20 -3.12
CA SER A 122 -15.27 -2.44 -2.57
C SER A 122 -16.80 -2.44 -2.62
N ASP A 123 -17.38 -3.46 -3.21
CA ASP A 123 -18.83 -3.63 -3.29
C ASP A 123 -19.46 -3.97 -1.93
N TYR A 124 -18.66 -4.46 -0.98
CA TYR A 124 -19.14 -4.95 0.32
C TYR A 124 -19.32 -3.85 1.37
N ASN A 125 -18.47 -2.84 1.36
CA ASN A 125 -18.41 -1.86 2.44
C ASN A 125 -18.30 -0.42 1.94
N LEU A 126 -18.47 -0.20 0.64
CA LEU A 126 -18.34 1.11 -0.03
C LEU A 126 -17.00 1.81 0.23
N LYS A 127 -15.99 1.07 0.68
CA LYS A 127 -14.65 1.61 0.90
C LYS A 127 -13.90 1.71 -0.42
N PRO A 128 -13.29 2.86 -0.69
CA PRO A 128 -12.38 2.99 -1.82
C PRO A 128 -11.17 2.08 -1.60
N HIS A 129 -10.84 1.28 -2.62
CA HIS A 129 -9.79 0.28 -2.58
C HIS A 129 -8.87 0.40 -3.79
N VAL A 130 -7.57 0.35 -3.53
CA VAL A 130 -6.53 0.30 -4.56
C VAL A 130 -5.59 -0.85 -4.26
N LEU A 131 -5.46 -1.76 -5.21
CA LEU A 131 -4.44 -2.81 -5.19
C LEU A 131 -3.38 -2.49 -6.25
N ILE A 132 -2.11 -2.49 -5.86
CA ILE A 132 -0.99 -2.24 -6.77
C ILE A 132 -0.02 -3.39 -6.67
N ASP A 133 0.17 -4.12 -7.76
CA ASP A 133 1.29 -5.05 -7.91
C ASP A 133 2.49 -4.29 -8.45
N VAL A 134 3.62 -4.41 -7.78
CA VAL A 134 4.86 -3.70 -8.10
C VAL A 134 5.97 -4.69 -8.43
N TYR A 135 6.64 -4.45 -9.55
CA TYR A 135 7.89 -5.11 -9.93
C TYR A 135 8.95 -4.07 -10.29
N SER A 136 10.01 -3.99 -9.51
CA SER A 136 11.07 -3.01 -9.70
C SER A 136 12.35 -3.66 -10.22
N LYS A 137 12.87 -3.13 -11.33
CA LYS A 137 14.22 -3.42 -11.86
C LYS A 137 15.24 -2.35 -11.45
N THR A 138 14.83 -1.37 -10.67
CA THR A 138 15.67 -0.25 -10.27
C THR A 138 16.19 -0.40 -8.84
N ASN A 139 17.30 0.28 -8.55
CA ASN A 139 17.80 0.50 -7.19
C ASN A 139 17.33 1.85 -6.62
N ARG A 140 16.43 2.53 -7.29
CA ARG A 140 15.85 3.80 -6.84
C ARG A 140 14.79 3.56 -5.76
N ASN A 141 14.60 4.55 -4.91
CA ASN A 141 13.54 4.51 -3.91
C ASN A 141 12.18 4.71 -4.61
N LEU A 142 11.28 3.76 -4.46
CA LEU A 142 9.88 3.94 -4.85
C LEU A 142 9.14 4.64 -3.72
N CYS A 143 8.43 5.72 -4.03
CA CYS A 143 7.63 6.45 -3.08
C CYS A 143 6.16 6.38 -3.47
N LEU A 144 5.31 5.96 -2.53
CA LEU A 144 3.86 6.08 -2.59
C LEU A 144 3.46 7.45 -2.02
N THR A 145 2.67 8.18 -2.77
CA THR A 145 2.00 9.40 -2.29
C THR A 145 0.49 9.19 -2.34
N VAL A 146 -0.18 9.40 -1.21
CA VAL A 146 -1.65 9.45 -1.12
C VAL A 146 -2.06 10.88 -0.83
N LYS A 147 -3.08 11.38 -1.54
CA LYS A 147 -3.66 12.71 -1.32
C LYS A 147 -5.15 12.59 -1.05
N ALA A 148 -5.59 13.14 0.08
CA ALA A 148 -7.00 13.27 0.46
C ALA A 148 -7.21 14.56 1.27
N ASN A 149 -8.46 15.02 1.38
CA ASN A 149 -8.81 16.22 2.15
C ASN A 149 -9.46 15.88 3.50
N ALA A 150 -9.87 14.63 3.69
CA ALA A 150 -10.51 14.14 4.91
C ALA A 150 -10.47 12.61 4.95
N GLY A 151 -10.86 12.03 6.08
CA GLY A 151 -10.93 10.58 6.29
C GLY A 151 -9.58 9.96 6.60
N THR A 152 -9.57 8.65 6.72
CA THR A 152 -8.38 7.88 7.06
C THR A 152 -8.05 6.89 5.94
N VAL A 153 -6.79 6.81 5.56
CA VAL A 153 -6.29 5.79 4.63
C VAL A 153 -5.34 4.87 5.36
N HIS A 154 -5.52 3.60 5.12
CA HIS A 154 -4.62 2.53 5.52
C HIS A 154 -3.95 1.96 4.27
N ALA A 155 -2.66 1.67 4.34
CA ALA A 155 -1.94 0.98 3.30
C ALA A 155 -1.10 -0.15 3.90
N TRP A 156 -1.22 -1.33 3.31
CA TRP A 156 -0.40 -2.50 3.65
C TRP A 156 0.50 -2.86 2.48
N THR A 157 1.61 -3.50 2.79
CA THR A 157 2.52 -4.05 1.78
C THR A 157 2.74 -5.54 2.01
N GLY A 158 3.05 -6.28 0.94
CA GLY A 158 3.30 -7.71 1.01
C GLY A 158 4.56 -8.03 1.78
N TYR A 159 4.43 -8.95 2.72
CA TYR A 159 5.53 -9.53 3.45
C TYR A 159 5.33 -11.05 3.45
N VAL A 160 5.88 -11.71 2.45
CA VAL A 160 5.88 -13.18 2.37
C VAL A 160 7.32 -13.63 2.32
N SER A 161 7.79 -14.21 3.43
CA SER A 161 9.17 -14.66 3.57
C SER A 161 9.48 -15.88 2.71
N ASN A 162 10.69 -15.92 2.23
CA ASN A 162 11.52 -17.08 1.86
C ASN A 162 11.21 -17.86 0.58
N SER A 163 10.04 -17.88 -0.03
CA SER A 163 9.83 -18.68 -1.24
C SER A 163 9.30 -17.91 -2.45
N THR A 164 8.60 -16.80 -2.25
CA THR A 164 7.94 -16.07 -3.35
C THR A 164 8.67 -14.81 -3.78
N GLY A 165 9.66 -14.35 -3.00
CA GLY A 165 10.36 -13.09 -3.27
C GLY A 165 9.51 -11.83 -3.11
N ILE A 166 8.30 -11.94 -2.57
CA ILE A 166 7.43 -10.80 -2.30
C ILE A 166 7.81 -10.23 -0.95
N TYR A 167 8.34 -9.01 -0.94
CA TYR A 167 8.69 -8.30 0.27
C TYR A 167 8.50 -6.80 0.08
N GLY A 168 7.86 -6.18 1.04
CA GLY A 168 7.76 -4.73 1.13
C GLY A 168 7.77 -4.26 2.58
N SER A 169 8.28 -3.07 2.80
CA SER A 169 8.08 -2.34 4.06
C SER A 169 7.99 -0.85 3.77
N PHE A 170 7.33 -0.12 4.65
CA PHE A 170 7.24 1.33 4.56
C PHE A 170 8.33 2.02 5.36
N SER A 171 8.79 3.16 4.86
CA SER A 171 9.84 3.97 5.51
C SER A 171 9.67 5.44 5.17
N THR A 172 10.23 6.29 6.02
CA THR A 172 10.40 7.73 5.76
C THR A 172 11.78 8.08 5.25
N THR A 173 12.70 7.12 5.29
CA THR A 173 14.12 7.34 5.01
C THR A 173 14.37 7.50 3.51
N GLY A 174 15.10 8.55 3.13
CA GLY A 174 15.59 8.71 1.77
C GLY A 174 14.62 9.37 0.79
N VAL A 175 13.58 10.07 1.27
CA VAL A 175 12.72 10.93 0.44
C VAL A 175 12.41 12.20 1.21
N VAL A 176 12.74 13.37 0.63
CA VAL A 176 12.42 14.68 1.23
C VAL A 176 10.90 14.86 1.33
N GLY A 177 10.43 15.25 2.51
CA GLY A 177 9.01 15.45 2.78
C GLY A 177 8.22 14.15 2.88
N ALA A 178 8.88 13.00 3.07
CA ALA A 178 8.20 11.79 3.47
C ALA A 178 7.68 11.97 4.90
N THR A 179 6.39 11.79 5.06
CA THR A 179 5.72 11.74 6.36
C THR A 179 5.34 10.29 6.63
N ALA A 180 5.73 9.76 7.78
CA ALA A 180 5.18 8.51 8.25
C ALA A 180 3.73 8.78 8.69
N GLY A 181 2.82 7.91 8.24
CA GLY A 181 1.71 7.58 9.09
C GLY A 181 2.22 6.75 10.29
N ASN A 182 1.37 6.34 11.20
CA ASN A 182 1.78 5.32 12.17
C ASN A 182 2.16 4.07 11.38
N THR A 183 3.42 3.68 11.47
CA THR A 183 3.88 2.36 11.04
C THR A 183 3.72 1.45 12.25
N ASP A 184 2.84 0.48 12.14
CA ASP A 184 2.67 -0.58 13.16
C ASP A 184 3.61 -1.73 12.84
#